data_857cbe8d3c9e98910524f53a21882e77
#
_entry.id   857cbe8d3c9e98910524f53a21882e77
#
_cell.length_a   1.000
_cell.length_b   1.000
_cell.length_c   1.000
_cell.angle_alpha   90.00
_cell.angle_beta   90.00
_cell.angle_gamma   90.00
#
_symmetry.space_group_name_H-M   'P 1'
#
loop_
_entity.id
_entity.type
_entity.pdbx_description
1 polymer ?
#
loop_
_entity_poly.entity_id
_entity_poly.type
_entity_poly.pdbx_seq_one_letter_code
_entity_poly.pdbx_strand_id
1 'polypeptide(L)'
;MAFSGYIGLSVYNGFTNAYSREDTKKNFKEIEVEYNIFKSFYDIEEFIIPSTHEGHEIPAIYIKGDDNKNIAVMVHGMGGTKETLISPASVLLELGYDVIAIDQRNSGDNMAPLNTFGVLESYDILDAVNYARNIAKDNKILLWGESYGGASAAIVLGRDESNIDYLILDCPISDGREFLEEQLEEIEAEQRIPTSYMMFVGNLYTKYKMKFDFEDFDAAKWLETTSTPTLIFNSKADTVTPEYMGQNLYDAIPHDQKELVTSTSSPHVEIHVLERDLYKDSIAKFLSKY
;
A
#
# COMPACT_ATOMS: atom_id res chain seq x y z
N MET A 1 17.47 30.82 10.04
CA MET A 1 17.84 29.41 10.39
C MET A 1 16.86 28.78 11.38
N ALA A 2 16.59 29.35 12.57
CA ALA A 2 15.66 28.74 13.54
C ALA A 2 14.22 28.55 12.99
N PHE A 3 13.67 29.54 12.30
CA PHE A 3 12.32 29.49 11.73
C PHE A 3 12.20 28.42 10.63
N SER A 4 13.15 28.38 9.68
CA SER A 4 13.14 27.35 8.63
C SER A 4 13.27 25.93 9.18
N GLY A 5 14.10 25.76 10.23
CA GLY A 5 14.23 24.48 10.93
C GLY A 5 12.95 24.06 11.65
N TYR A 6 12.23 25.01 12.24
CA TYR A 6 10.92 24.76 12.85
C TYR A 6 9.88 24.34 11.83
N ILE A 7 9.76 25.07 10.70
CA ILE A 7 8.83 24.72 9.62
C ILE A 7 9.18 23.34 9.03
N GLY A 8 10.47 23.08 8.73
CA GLY A 8 10.89 21.77 8.23
C GLY A 8 10.55 20.62 9.18
N LEU A 9 10.76 20.80 10.49
CA LEU A 9 10.33 19.84 11.51
C LEU A 9 8.81 19.67 11.54
N SER A 10 8.05 20.76 11.41
CA SER A 10 6.57 20.70 11.42
C SER A 10 6.03 19.93 10.22
N VAL A 11 6.54 20.19 9.02
CA VAL A 11 6.18 19.42 7.81
C VAL A 11 6.53 17.94 7.98
N TYR A 12 7.76 17.65 8.42
CA TYR A 12 8.20 16.28 8.71
C TYR A 12 7.27 15.56 9.69
N ASN A 13 6.95 16.18 10.82
CA ASN A 13 6.05 15.59 11.81
C ASN A 13 4.63 15.43 11.27
N GLY A 14 4.16 16.35 10.44
CA GLY A 14 2.84 16.30 9.83
C GLY A 14 2.64 15.03 9.00
N PHE A 15 3.49 14.80 8.00
CA PHE A 15 3.31 13.63 7.14
C PHE A 15 3.71 12.31 7.80
N THR A 16 4.75 12.31 8.65
CA THR A 16 5.20 11.06 9.30
C THR A 16 4.26 10.56 10.39
N ASN A 17 3.33 11.39 10.85
CA ASN A 17 2.30 11.04 11.81
C ASN A 17 0.90 11.35 11.27
N ALA A 18 0.71 11.25 9.95
CA ALA A 18 -0.56 11.55 9.30
C ALA A 18 -1.71 10.67 9.83
N TYR A 19 -1.40 9.44 10.21
CA TYR A 19 -2.35 8.54 10.84
C TYR A 19 -1.69 7.83 12.03
N SER A 20 -2.34 7.82 13.17
CA SER A 20 -1.80 7.15 14.35
C SER A 20 -2.24 5.68 14.41
N ARG A 21 -1.43 4.86 15.04
CA ARG A 21 -1.75 3.46 15.31
C ARG A 21 -3.05 3.30 16.11
N GLU A 22 -3.32 4.21 17.03
CA GLU A 22 -4.55 4.22 17.80
C GLU A 22 -5.78 4.47 16.92
N ASP A 23 -5.65 5.31 15.89
CA ASP A 23 -6.75 5.58 14.96
C ASP A 23 -6.99 4.37 14.05
N THR A 24 -5.95 3.68 13.58
CA THR A 24 -6.12 2.43 12.80
C THR A 24 -6.85 1.36 13.62
N LYS A 25 -6.55 1.25 14.92
CA LYS A 25 -7.26 0.32 15.83
C LYS A 25 -8.71 0.72 16.07
N LYS A 26 -9.06 2.00 16.01
CA LYS A 26 -10.47 2.44 16.05
C LYS A 26 -11.19 2.04 14.77
N ASN A 27 -10.56 2.24 13.61
CA ASN A 27 -11.12 1.85 12.31
C ASN A 27 -11.37 0.33 12.26
N PHE A 28 -10.44 -0.47 12.76
CA PHE A 28 -10.64 -1.92 12.86
C PHE A 28 -11.89 -2.28 13.70
N LYS A 29 -12.18 -1.56 14.79
CA LYS A 29 -13.37 -1.83 15.60
C LYS A 29 -14.69 -1.66 14.84
N GLU A 30 -14.70 -0.85 13.78
CA GLU A 30 -15.89 -0.67 12.95
C GLU A 30 -16.22 -1.92 12.14
N ILE A 31 -15.22 -2.73 11.81
CA ILE A 31 -15.35 -3.97 11.03
C ILE A 31 -15.08 -5.24 11.85
N GLU A 32 -14.91 -5.13 13.17
CA GLU A 32 -14.55 -6.25 14.03
C GLU A 32 -15.59 -7.39 13.98
N VAL A 33 -16.85 -7.04 13.79
CA VAL A 33 -17.94 -8.03 13.65
C VAL A 33 -17.79 -8.81 12.35
N GLU A 34 -17.56 -8.12 11.25
CA GLU A 34 -17.32 -8.72 9.93
C GLU A 34 -16.07 -9.58 9.93
N TYR A 35 -14.99 -9.12 10.57
CA TYR A 35 -13.76 -9.89 10.73
C TYR A 35 -14.00 -11.18 11.54
N ASN A 36 -14.75 -11.11 12.62
CA ASN A 36 -15.07 -12.30 13.43
C ASN A 36 -15.96 -13.30 12.66
N ILE A 37 -16.86 -12.81 11.81
CA ILE A 37 -17.64 -13.66 10.91
C ILE A 37 -16.68 -14.32 9.89
N PHE A 38 -15.82 -13.54 9.23
CA PHE A 38 -14.84 -14.04 8.27
C PHE A 38 -13.93 -15.11 8.91
N LYS A 39 -13.42 -14.86 10.11
CA LYS A 39 -12.59 -15.80 10.88
C LYS A 39 -13.33 -17.13 11.19
N SER A 40 -14.65 -17.16 11.16
CA SER A 40 -15.40 -18.42 11.34
C SER A 40 -15.40 -19.33 10.12
N PHE A 41 -15.02 -18.81 8.94
CA PHE A 41 -14.98 -19.57 7.68
C PHE A 41 -13.55 -19.96 7.25
N TYR A 42 -12.52 -19.26 7.78
CA TYR A 42 -11.14 -19.46 7.38
C TYR A 42 -10.23 -19.72 8.56
N ASP A 43 -9.21 -20.55 8.37
CA ASP A 43 -8.14 -20.74 9.34
C ASP A 43 -7.18 -19.55 9.25
N ILE A 44 -7.10 -18.77 10.34
CA ILE A 44 -6.28 -17.55 10.40
C ILE A 44 -5.26 -17.73 11.52
N GLU A 45 -3.99 -17.69 11.14
CA GLU A 45 -2.85 -17.73 12.04
C GLU A 45 -2.21 -16.34 12.16
N GLU A 46 -2.07 -15.84 13.39
CA GLU A 46 -1.33 -14.61 13.68
C GLU A 46 0.15 -14.95 13.89
N PHE A 47 1.05 -14.18 13.30
CA PHE A 47 2.48 -14.40 13.44
C PHE A 47 3.27 -13.10 13.25
N ILE A 48 4.58 -13.17 13.48
CA ILE A 48 5.50 -12.04 13.38
C ILE A 48 6.55 -12.33 12.33
N ILE A 49 6.79 -11.35 11.45
CA ILE A 49 7.92 -11.34 10.53
C ILE A 49 8.97 -10.37 11.09
N PRO A 50 10.22 -10.78 11.29
CA PRO A 50 11.25 -9.85 11.72
C PRO A 50 11.64 -8.92 10.59
N SER A 51 11.64 -7.60 10.83
CA SER A 51 12.17 -6.63 9.87
C SER A 51 13.69 -6.75 9.76
N THR A 52 14.19 -6.88 8.53
CA THR A 52 15.64 -6.94 8.25
C THR A 52 16.26 -5.55 8.19
N HIS A 53 15.45 -4.51 7.94
CA HIS A 53 15.93 -3.14 7.76
C HIS A 53 16.20 -2.43 9.10
N GLU A 54 15.26 -2.49 10.04
CA GLU A 54 15.37 -1.77 11.34
C GLU A 54 15.23 -2.69 12.56
N GLY A 55 15.00 -3.99 12.36
CA GLY A 55 14.99 -5.00 13.43
C GLY A 55 13.74 -4.96 14.32
N HIS A 56 12.66 -4.32 13.88
CA HIS A 56 11.36 -4.35 14.56
C HIS A 56 10.55 -5.58 14.14
N GLU A 57 9.41 -5.78 14.79
CA GLU A 57 8.46 -6.81 14.50
C GLU A 57 7.41 -6.31 13.50
N ILE A 58 7.12 -7.08 12.44
CA ILE A 58 6.06 -6.84 11.48
C ILE A 58 4.93 -7.83 11.78
N PRO A 59 3.84 -7.39 12.43
CA PRO A 59 2.68 -8.24 12.71
C PRO A 59 1.98 -8.63 11.41
N ALA A 60 1.63 -9.91 11.30
CA ALA A 60 1.00 -10.47 10.13
C ALA A 60 -0.09 -11.48 10.49
N ILE A 61 -1.01 -11.71 9.58
CA ILE A 61 -1.94 -12.85 9.58
C ILE A 61 -1.71 -13.70 8.34
N TYR A 62 -1.77 -15.01 8.50
CA TYR A 62 -1.84 -15.98 7.43
C TYR A 62 -3.25 -16.52 7.35
N ILE A 63 -3.91 -16.36 6.21
CA ILE A 63 -5.27 -16.84 5.95
C ILE A 63 -5.14 -17.99 4.96
N LYS A 64 -5.49 -19.17 5.41
CA LYS A 64 -5.36 -20.38 4.62
C LYS A 64 -6.64 -20.67 3.85
N GLY A 65 -6.50 -20.85 2.54
CA GLY A 65 -7.56 -21.33 1.67
C GLY A 65 -7.57 -22.85 1.52
N ASP A 66 -8.53 -23.36 0.74
CA ASP A 66 -8.65 -24.79 0.46
C ASP A 66 -7.63 -25.23 -0.59
N ASP A 67 -6.66 -26.08 -0.19
CA ASP A 67 -5.63 -26.67 -1.06
C ASP A 67 -4.79 -25.64 -1.88
N ASN A 68 -4.79 -24.38 -1.46
CA ASN A 68 -4.03 -23.33 -2.10
C ASN A 68 -2.52 -23.52 -1.87
N LYS A 69 -1.73 -23.06 -2.83
CA LYS A 69 -0.27 -23.11 -2.75
C LYS A 69 0.37 -21.77 -3.09
N ASN A 70 -0.28 -20.98 -3.95
CA ASN A 70 0.16 -19.64 -4.26
C ASN A 70 -0.12 -18.71 -3.06
N ILE A 71 0.68 -17.67 -2.88
CA ILE A 71 0.50 -16.73 -1.78
C ILE A 71 0.33 -15.32 -2.31
N ALA A 72 -0.67 -14.62 -1.81
CA ALA A 72 -0.83 -13.19 -1.97
C ALA A 72 -0.35 -12.47 -0.70
N VAL A 73 0.64 -11.59 -0.84
CA VAL A 73 1.04 -10.65 0.21
C VAL A 73 0.22 -9.39 0.02
N MET A 74 -0.56 -9.01 1.04
CA MET A 74 -1.51 -7.90 0.98
C MET A 74 -1.14 -6.76 1.91
N VAL A 75 -1.27 -5.53 1.38
CA VAL A 75 -0.85 -4.28 2.03
C VAL A 75 -2.01 -3.31 2.06
N HIS A 76 -2.46 -2.96 3.27
CA HIS A 76 -3.62 -2.07 3.50
C HIS A 76 -3.34 -0.60 3.18
N GLY A 77 -4.40 0.17 2.94
CA GLY A 77 -4.35 1.62 2.79
C GLY A 77 -4.05 2.37 4.10
N MET A 78 -3.92 3.70 4.02
CA MET A 78 -3.73 4.55 5.20
C MET A 78 -4.95 4.44 6.12
N GLY A 79 -4.71 4.25 7.40
CA GLY A 79 -5.79 4.06 8.38
C GLY A 79 -6.28 2.61 8.52
N GLY A 80 -5.83 1.69 7.66
CA GLY A 80 -6.16 0.27 7.74
C GLY A 80 -5.27 -0.52 8.69
N THR A 81 -5.56 -1.81 8.78
CA THR A 81 -4.77 -2.85 9.45
C THR A 81 -4.81 -4.12 8.61
N LYS A 82 -4.02 -5.12 8.96
CA LYS A 82 -4.06 -6.44 8.29
C LYS A 82 -5.47 -7.06 8.26
N GLU A 83 -6.28 -6.80 9.27
CA GLU A 83 -7.64 -7.32 9.36
C GLU A 83 -8.64 -6.59 8.45
N THR A 84 -8.37 -5.33 8.06
CA THR A 84 -9.29 -4.59 7.18
C THR A 84 -9.34 -5.13 5.76
N LEU A 85 -8.40 -5.99 5.39
CA LEU A 85 -8.25 -6.56 4.05
C LEU A 85 -9.14 -7.80 3.77
N ILE A 86 -10.04 -8.18 4.67
CA ILE A 86 -10.85 -9.42 4.52
C ILE A 86 -11.68 -9.47 3.24
N SER A 87 -12.21 -8.35 2.77
CA SER A 87 -13.03 -8.31 1.57
C SER A 87 -12.21 -8.62 0.29
N PRO A 88 -11.13 -7.90 -0.05
CA PRO A 88 -10.29 -8.27 -1.19
C PRO A 88 -9.56 -9.61 -0.98
N ALA A 89 -9.19 -9.97 0.27
CA ALA A 89 -8.61 -11.26 0.59
C ALA A 89 -9.54 -12.42 0.19
N SER A 90 -10.85 -12.27 0.44
CA SER A 90 -11.84 -13.30 0.06
C SER A 90 -11.86 -13.58 -1.45
N VAL A 91 -11.59 -12.58 -2.29
CA VAL A 91 -11.49 -12.74 -3.75
C VAL A 91 -10.24 -13.56 -4.10
N LEU A 92 -9.10 -13.25 -3.48
CA LEU A 92 -7.84 -13.96 -3.76
C LEU A 92 -7.88 -15.40 -3.25
N LEU A 93 -8.50 -15.66 -2.10
CA LEU A 93 -8.76 -17.01 -1.60
C LEU A 93 -9.59 -17.84 -2.58
N GLU A 94 -10.66 -17.26 -3.13
CA GLU A 94 -11.50 -17.90 -4.18
C GLU A 94 -10.73 -18.16 -5.49
N LEU A 95 -9.65 -17.39 -5.75
CA LEU A 95 -8.81 -17.55 -6.92
C LEU A 95 -7.59 -18.48 -6.68
N GLY A 96 -7.55 -19.16 -5.53
CA GLY A 96 -6.54 -20.18 -5.24
C GLY A 96 -5.25 -19.64 -4.63
N TYR A 97 -5.29 -18.49 -3.95
CA TYR A 97 -4.19 -17.93 -3.20
C TYR A 97 -4.47 -18.05 -1.70
N ASP A 98 -3.49 -18.49 -0.93
CA ASP A 98 -3.43 -18.16 0.50
C ASP A 98 -3.05 -16.69 0.65
N VAL A 99 -3.36 -16.08 1.79
CA VAL A 99 -3.11 -14.67 2.01
C VAL A 99 -2.20 -14.45 3.21
N ILE A 100 -1.18 -13.60 3.02
CA ILE A 100 -0.42 -12.99 4.11
C ILE A 100 -0.76 -11.50 4.10
N ALA A 101 -1.44 -11.00 5.14
CA ALA A 101 -1.68 -9.58 5.32
C ALA A 101 -0.83 -9.06 6.48
N ILE A 102 -0.20 -7.90 6.30
CA ILE A 102 0.70 -7.31 7.29
C ILE A 102 0.14 -5.98 7.82
N ASP A 103 0.48 -5.64 9.06
CA ASP A 103 0.34 -4.28 9.55
C ASP A 103 1.53 -3.43 9.05
N GLN A 104 1.26 -2.40 8.28
CA GLN A 104 2.27 -1.41 7.91
C GLN A 104 2.76 -0.65 9.15
N ARG A 105 3.86 0.08 9.00
CA ARG A 105 4.44 0.93 10.04
C ARG A 105 3.37 1.87 10.63
N ASN A 106 3.43 2.08 11.94
CA ASN A 106 2.50 2.94 12.68
C ASN A 106 1.01 2.55 12.52
N SER A 107 0.72 1.29 12.25
CA SER A 107 -0.64 0.77 12.05
C SER A 107 -0.84 -0.53 12.83
N GLY A 108 -2.07 -0.78 13.26
CA GLY A 108 -2.47 -2.02 13.95
C GLY A 108 -1.56 -2.34 15.14
N ASP A 109 -0.92 -3.48 15.09
CA ASP A 109 0.02 -3.92 16.13
C ASP A 109 1.49 -3.62 15.80
N ASN A 110 1.79 -3.06 14.61
CA ASN A 110 3.15 -2.68 14.25
C ASN A 110 3.61 -1.46 15.05
N MET A 111 4.66 -1.67 15.88
CA MET A 111 5.22 -0.65 16.76
C MET A 111 6.27 0.24 16.09
N ALA A 112 6.67 -0.09 14.85
CA ALA A 112 7.57 0.77 14.11
C ALA A 112 6.91 2.13 13.86
N PRO A 113 7.56 3.24 14.21
CA PRO A 113 6.97 4.56 14.07
C PRO A 113 6.99 5.04 12.63
N LEU A 114 6.24 6.11 12.36
CA LEU A 114 6.28 6.93 11.15
C LEU A 114 5.63 6.30 9.93
N ASN A 115 4.86 7.11 9.23
CA ASN A 115 4.38 6.88 7.87
C ASN A 115 5.34 7.59 6.90
N THR A 116 5.71 6.98 5.78
CA THR A 116 6.72 7.53 4.87
C THR A 116 6.35 7.41 3.39
N PHE A 117 5.06 7.44 3.07
CA PHE A 117 4.54 7.29 1.71
C PHE A 117 5.14 6.09 0.95
N GLY A 118 5.33 4.97 1.68
CA GLY A 118 5.81 3.73 1.11
C GLY A 118 7.33 3.54 1.18
N VAL A 119 8.12 4.58 1.44
CA VAL A 119 9.60 4.48 1.36
C VAL A 119 10.17 3.51 2.39
N LEU A 120 9.82 3.63 3.67
CA LEU A 120 10.23 2.66 4.69
C LEU A 120 9.31 1.43 4.74
N GLU A 121 8.02 1.61 4.47
CA GLU A 121 7.05 0.52 4.40
C GLU A 121 7.48 -0.54 3.39
N SER A 122 8.08 -0.16 2.27
CA SER A 122 8.53 -1.09 1.24
C SER A 122 9.59 -2.09 1.71
N TYR A 123 10.39 -1.76 2.72
CA TYR A 123 11.32 -2.73 3.31
C TYR A 123 10.58 -3.81 4.10
N ASP A 124 9.59 -3.44 4.89
CA ASP A 124 8.77 -4.38 5.66
C ASP A 124 7.94 -5.27 4.73
N ILE A 125 7.40 -4.70 3.64
CA ILE A 125 6.67 -5.46 2.62
C ILE A 125 7.61 -6.44 1.91
N LEU A 126 8.83 -6.04 1.60
CA LEU A 126 9.83 -6.93 0.99
C LEU A 126 10.18 -8.09 1.92
N ASP A 127 10.28 -7.86 3.23
CA ASP A 127 10.46 -8.92 4.22
C ASP A 127 9.28 -9.90 4.22
N ALA A 128 8.04 -9.40 4.08
CA ALA A 128 6.85 -10.25 3.97
C ALA A 128 6.83 -11.06 2.66
N VAL A 129 7.22 -10.46 1.53
CA VAL A 129 7.38 -11.15 0.24
C VAL A 129 8.44 -12.23 0.33
N ASN A 130 9.59 -11.94 0.94
CA ASN A 130 10.67 -12.93 1.13
C ASN A 130 10.23 -14.05 2.07
N TYR A 131 9.45 -13.76 3.10
CA TYR A 131 8.84 -14.78 3.96
C TYR A 131 7.89 -15.68 3.15
N ALA A 132 6.99 -15.08 2.36
CA ALA A 132 6.07 -15.82 1.48
C ALA A 132 6.82 -16.72 0.50
N ARG A 133 7.88 -16.22 -0.15
CA ARG A 133 8.74 -17.01 -1.05
C ARG A 133 9.43 -18.17 -0.35
N ASN A 134 9.85 -18.01 0.90
CA ASN A 134 10.50 -19.08 1.66
C ASN A 134 9.56 -20.25 1.98
N ILE A 135 8.27 -19.99 2.23
CA ILE A 135 7.27 -21.03 2.52
C ILE A 135 6.63 -21.62 1.25
N ALA A 136 6.62 -20.86 0.14
CA ALA A 136 6.00 -21.24 -1.13
C ALA A 136 7.03 -21.25 -2.30
N LYS A 137 8.14 -21.96 -2.13
CA LYS A 137 9.35 -21.91 -2.99
C LYS A 137 9.08 -21.99 -4.49
N ASP A 138 8.17 -22.90 -4.90
CA ASP A 138 7.89 -23.20 -6.31
C ASP A 138 6.55 -22.63 -6.80
N ASN A 139 5.86 -21.87 -5.96
CA ASN A 139 4.53 -21.35 -6.24
C ASN A 139 4.58 -19.85 -6.55
N LYS A 140 3.48 -19.31 -7.04
CA LYS A 140 3.36 -17.89 -7.40
C LYS A 140 3.20 -17.01 -6.17
N ILE A 141 3.92 -15.91 -6.14
CA ILE A 141 3.76 -14.83 -5.17
C ILE A 141 3.15 -13.64 -5.87
N LEU A 142 2.00 -13.21 -5.36
CA LEU A 142 1.29 -12.02 -5.80
C LEU A 142 1.46 -10.95 -4.72
N LEU A 143 1.94 -9.78 -5.09
CA LEU A 143 1.91 -8.60 -4.23
C LEU A 143 0.67 -7.79 -4.56
N TRP A 144 -0.15 -7.49 -3.54
CA TRP A 144 -1.36 -6.69 -3.67
C TRP A 144 -1.32 -5.51 -2.71
N GLY A 145 -1.68 -4.32 -3.18
CA GLY A 145 -1.75 -3.14 -2.32
C GLY A 145 -2.87 -2.19 -2.73
N GLU A 146 -3.57 -1.63 -1.74
CA GLU A 146 -4.60 -0.60 -1.94
C GLU A 146 -4.13 0.78 -1.54
N SER A 147 -4.54 1.81 -2.28
CA SER A 147 -4.35 3.21 -1.90
C SER A 147 -2.87 3.51 -1.53
N TYR A 148 -2.60 3.93 -0.30
CA TYR A 148 -1.27 4.08 0.29
C TYR A 148 -0.44 2.78 0.23
N GLY A 149 -1.07 1.64 0.51
CA GLY A 149 -0.42 0.32 0.37
C GLY A 149 -0.07 -0.01 -1.07
N GLY A 150 -0.85 0.53 -2.03
CA GLY A 150 -0.55 0.45 -3.46
C GLY A 150 0.73 1.20 -3.84
N ALA A 151 0.92 2.43 -3.34
CA ALA A 151 2.19 3.16 -3.49
C ALA A 151 3.36 2.38 -2.87
N SER A 152 3.17 1.87 -1.65
CA SER A 152 4.18 1.08 -0.95
C SER A 152 4.58 -0.18 -1.75
N ALA A 153 3.60 -0.88 -2.33
CA ALA A 153 3.82 -2.07 -3.16
C ALA A 153 4.54 -1.73 -4.48
N ALA A 154 4.22 -0.60 -5.11
CA ALA A 154 4.94 -0.13 -6.30
C ALA A 154 6.41 0.16 -6.00
N ILE A 155 6.71 0.79 -4.86
CA ILE A 155 8.09 1.06 -4.43
C ILE A 155 8.87 -0.24 -4.18
N VAL A 156 8.22 -1.31 -3.70
CA VAL A 156 8.86 -2.63 -3.53
C VAL A 156 9.44 -3.14 -4.85
N LEU A 157 8.69 -3.04 -5.95
CA LEU A 157 9.16 -3.51 -7.25
C LEU A 157 10.43 -2.80 -7.70
N GLY A 158 10.52 -1.50 -7.53
CA GLY A 158 11.72 -0.73 -7.83
C GLY A 158 12.91 -1.03 -6.92
N ARG A 159 12.66 -1.63 -5.73
CA ARG A 159 13.73 -2.09 -4.84
C ARG A 159 14.23 -3.47 -5.20
N ASP A 160 13.33 -4.44 -5.22
CA ASP A 160 13.64 -5.84 -5.55
C ASP A 160 12.35 -6.60 -5.92
N GLU A 161 12.14 -6.85 -7.18
CA GLU A 161 11.00 -7.61 -7.70
C GLU A 161 11.26 -9.12 -7.84
N SER A 162 12.46 -9.59 -7.51
CA SER A 162 12.94 -10.96 -7.84
C SER A 162 12.08 -12.09 -7.27
N ASN A 163 11.35 -11.85 -6.19
CA ASN A 163 10.47 -12.81 -5.53
C ASN A 163 8.98 -12.58 -5.77
N ILE A 164 8.62 -11.68 -6.69
CA ILE A 164 7.24 -11.29 -7.00
C ILE A 164 6.90 -11.75 -8.42
N ASP A 165 5.83 -12.55 -8.55
CA ASP A 165 5.37 -13.04 -9.86
C ASP A 165 4.31 -12.11 -10.48
N TYR A 166 3.51 -11.43 -9.66
CA TYR A 166 2.44 -10.51 -10.08
C TYR A 166 2.30 -9.34 -9.11
N LEU A 167 1.94 -8.19 -9.64
CA LEU A 167 1.52 -7.01 -8.86
C LEU A 167 0.06 -6.67 -9.16
N ILE A 168 -0.73 -6.44 -8.11
CA ILE A 168 -2.07 -5.85 -8.23
C ILE A 168 -2.14 -4.60 -7.36
N LEU A 169 -2.57 -3.50 -7.96
CA LEU A 169 -2.75 -2.21 -7.30
C LEU A 169 -4.24 -1.82 -7.34
N ASP A 170 -4.83 -1.54 -6.20
CA ASP A 170 -6.23 -1.14 -6.07
C ASP A 170 -6.32 0.32 -5.63
N CYS A 171 -6.81 1.19 -6.53
CA CYS A 171 -6.92 2.62 -6.31
C CYS A 171 -5.64 3.24 -5.71
N PRO A 172 -4.46 3.01 -6.33
CA PRO A 172 -3.17 3.36 -5.74
C PRO A 172 -2.89 4.86 -5.76
N ILE A 173 -2.10 5.35 -4.80
CA ILE A 173 -1.45 6.66 -4.87
C ILE A 173 -0.29 6.58 -5.86
N SER A 174 -0.23 7.48 -6.85
CA SER A 174 0.90 7.55 -7.79
C SER A 174 2.06 8.39 -7.26
N ASP A 175 1.75 9.48 -6.57
CA ASP A 175 2.76 10.38 -6.00
C ASP A 175 2.29 10.92 -4.64
N GLY A 176 2.97 10.51 -3.57
CA GLY A 176 2.68 10.97 -2.22
C GLY A 176 2.96 12.46 -1.99
N ARG A 177 3.72 13.12 -2.90
CA ARG A 177 3.96 14.57 -2.83
C ARG A 177 2.69 15.36 -3.03
N GLU A 178 1.79 14.93 -3.92
CA GLU A 178 0.51 15.60 -4.18
C GLU A 178 -0.33 15.70 -2.91
N PHE A 179 -0.43 14.62 -2.13
CA PHE A 179 -1.14 14.64 -0.84
C PHE A 179 -0.50 15.58 0.17
N LEU A 180 0.82 15.63 0.20
CA LEU A 180 1.54 16.54 1.09
C LEU A 180 1.33 18.00 0.66
N GLU A 181 1.37 18.30 -0.63
CA GLU A 181 1.13 19.64 -1.17
C GLU A 181 -0.28 20.12 -0.84
N GLU A 182 -1.31 19.30 -1.04
CA GLU A 182 -2.70 19.64 -0.70
C GLU A 182 -2.87 20.01 0.78
N GLN A 183 -2.28 19.23 1.69
CA GLN A 183 -2.30 19.52 3.12
C GLN A 183 -1.57 20.84 3.46
N LEU A 184 -0.47 21.13 2.78
CA LEU A 184 0.30 22.35 2.99
C LEU A 184 -0.40 23.59 2.38
N GLU A 185 -1.20 23.43 1.32
CA GLU A 185 -2.03 24.51 0.77
C GLU A 185 -3.12 24.96 1.76
N GLU A 186 -3.72 24.03 2.50
CA GLU A 186 -4.64 24.36 3.58
C GLU A 186 -3.94 25.19 4.68
N ILE A 187 -2.72 24.79 5.05
CA ILE A 187 -1.90 25.53 6.03
C ILE A 187 -1.50 26.92 5.49
N GLU A 188 -1.18 27.03 4.19
CA GLU A 188 -0.90 28.31 3.56
C GLU A 188 -2.10 29.27 3.66
N ALA A 189 -3.31 28.74 3.38
CA ALA A 189 -4.53 29.53 3.47
C ALA A 189 -4.77 30.12 4.88
N GLU A 190 -4.41 29.37 5.92
CA GLU A 190 -4.57 29.78 7.32
C GLU A 190 -3.43 30.64 7.84
N GLN A 191 -2.18 30.24 7.57
CA GLN A 191 -0.99 30.81 8.20
C GLN A 191 -0.17 31.72 7.28
N ARG A 192 -0.50 31.78 5.98
CA ARG A 192 0.18 32.58 4.96
C ARG A 192 1.68 32.25 4.81
N ILE A 193 2.05 31.00 5.06
CA ILE A 193 3.39 30.48 4.78
C ILE A 193 3.31 29.75 3.43
N PRO A 194 4.04 30.19 2.39
CA PRO A 194 3.94 29.59 1.06
C PRO A 194 4.17 28.08 1.04
N THR A 195 3.29 27.32 0.40
CA THR A 195 3.39 25.87 0.24
C THR A 195 4.74 25.47 -0.35
N SER A 196 5.21 26.16 -1.40
CA SER A 196 6.51 25.91 -2.02
C SER A 196 7.69 26.07 -1.04
N TYR A 197 7.59 27.01 -0.10
CA TYR A 197 8.61 27.17 0.95
C TYR A 197 8.54 26.03 1.98
N MET A 198 7.34 25.64 2.39
CA MET A 198 7.14 24.52 3.32
C MET A 198 7.64 23.22 2.72
N MET A 199 7.31 22.93 1.45
CA MET A 199 7.83 21.79 0.69
C MET A 199 9.35 21.80 0.64
N PHE A 200 9.97 22.92 0.30
CA PHE A 200 11.42 23.03 0.21
C PHE A 200 12.12 22.75 1.55
N VAL A 201 11.70 23.40 2.64
CA VAL A 201 12.34 23.21 3.95
C VAL A 201 11.98 21.86 4.58
N GLY A 202 10.77 21.36 4.32
CA GLY A 202 10.33 20.02 4.71
C GLY A 202 11.18 18.93 4.05
N ASN A 203 11.41 19.05 2.74
CA ASN A 203 12.25 18.15 1.98
C ASN A 203 13.70 18.13 2.50
N LEU A 204 14.29 19.32 2.74
CA LEU A 204 15.63 19.41 3.31
C LEU A 204 15.72 18.74 4.70
N TYR A 205 14.69 18.93 5.54
CA TYR A 205 14.65 18.33 6.86
C TYR A 205 14.51 16.81 6.78
N THR A 206 13.62 16.31 5.92
CA THR A 206 13.41 14.88 5.67
C THR A 206 14.69 14.23 5.17
N LYS A 207 15.36 14.82 4.19
CA LYS A 207 16.62 14.31 3.66
C LYS A 207 17.73 14.24 4.72
N TYR A 208 17.78 15.22 5.61
CA TYR A 208 18.72 15.22 6.73
C TYR A 208 18.41 14.08 7.73
N LYS A 209 17.13 13.89 8.08
CA LYS A 209 16.69 12.93 9.10
C LYS A 209 16.66 11.50 8.61
N MET A 210 16.09 11.27 7.41
CA MET A 210 15.68 9.96 6.93
C MET A 210 16.60 9.41 5.82
N LYS A 211 17.45 10.25 5.21
CA LYS A 211 18.34 9.89 4.09
C LYS A 211 17.64 9.60 2.78
N PHE A 212 16.35 9.88 2.67
CA PHE A 212 15.57 9.95 1.44
C PHE A 212 14.90 11.33 1.34
N ASP A 213 14.30 11.65 0.21
CA ASP A 213 13.64 12.94 -0.02
C ASP A 213 12.23 12.75 -0.63
N PHE A 214 11.53 13.86 -0.87
CA PHE A 214 10.16 13.80 -1.39
C PHE A 214 10.05 13.24 -2.81
N GLU A 215 11.15 13.21 -3.59
CA GLU A 215 11.16 12.54 -4.88
C GLU A 215 10.96 11.02 -4.75
N ASP A 216 11.33 10.44 -3.60
CA ASP A 216 11.14 9.02 -3.33
C ASP A 216 9.67 8.65 -3.07
N PHE A 217 8.77 9.64 -2.85
CA PHE A 217 7.32 9.43 -2.70
C PHE A 217 6.59 9.23 -4.03
N ASP A 218 7.25 9.47 -5.14
CA ASP A 218 6.73 9.25 -6.49
C ASP A 218 6.79 7.77 -6.85
N ALA A 219 5.72 7.04 -6.54
CA ALA A 219 5.63 5.60 -6.75
C ALA A 219 5.73 5.21 -8.24
N ALA A 220 5.35 6.11 -9.17
CA ALA A 220 5.44 5.86 -10.60
C ALA A 220 6.90 5.71 -11.06
N LYS A 221 7.83 6.48 -10.51
CA LYS A 221 9.27 6.36 -10.82
C LYS A 221 9.85 4.99 -10.48
N TRP A 222 9.34 4.35 -9.42
CA TRP A 222 9.81 3.03 -9.00
C TRP A 222 9.35 1.91 -9.95
N LEU A 223 8.30 2.14 -10.74
CA LEU A 223 7.82 1.20 -11.74
C LEU A 223 8.51 1.33 -13.11
N GLU A 224 9.29 2.36 -13.37
CA GLU A 224 9.94 2.60 -14.68
C GLU A 224 10.90 1.49 -15.11
N THR A 225 11.33 0.63 -14.21
CA THR A 225 12.26 -0.47 -14.49
C THR A 225 11.68 -1.85 -14.22
N THR A 226 10.41 -1.93 -13.79
CA THR A 226 9.78 -3.22 -13.47
C THR A 226 9.62 -4.10 -14.70
N SER A 227 9.73 -5.41 -14.51
CA SER A 227 9.38 -6.45 -15.45
C SER A 227 8.20 -7.32 -14.99
N THR A 228 7.71 -7.06 -13.77
CA THR A 228 6.62 -7.83 -13.15
C THR A 228 5.28 -7.51 -13.79
N PRO A 229 4.52 -8.51 -14.30
CA PRO A 229 3.17 -8.31 -14.78
C PRO A 229 2.30 -7.58 -13.75
N THR A 230 1.61 -6.51 -14.17
CA THR A 230 0.90 -5.61 -13.27
C THR A 230 -0.54 -5.36 -13.71
N LEU A 231 -1.48 -5.52 -12.77
CA LEU A 231 -2.87 -5.14 -12.91
C LEU A 231 -3.18 -3.96 -11.99
N ILE A 232 -3.81 -2.92 -12.54
CA ILE A 232 -4.19 -1.73 -11.78
C ILE A 232 -5.70 -1.56 -11.87
N PHE A 233 -6.34 -1.35 -10.74
CA PHE A 233 -7.73 -0.89 -10.64
C PHE A 233 -7.74 0.59 -10.28
N ASN A 234 -8.61 1.35 -10.92
CA ASN A 234 -8.93 2.73 -10.55
C ASN A 234 -10.42 3.01 -10.75
N SER A 235 -10.91 4.16 -10.31
CA SER A 235 -12.30 4.53 -10.47
C SER A 235 -12.47 6.01 -10.82
N LYS A 236 -13.44 6.30 -11.70
CA LYS A 236 -13.87 7.68 -12.02
C LYS A 236 -14.62 8.36 -10.89
N ALA A 237 -15.19 7.58 -9.98
CA ALA A 237 -15.91 8.08 -8.81
C ALA A 237 -15.01 8.24 -7.58
N ASP A 238 -13.74 7.85 -7.69
CA ASP A 238 -12.77 7.98 -6.62
C ASP A 238 -12.34 9.46 -6.44
N THR A 239 -12.62 10.01 -5.27
CA THR A 239 -12.25 11.38 -4.91
C THR A 239 -11.02 11.45 -4.00
N VAL A 240 -10.48 10.30 -3.59
CA VAL A 240 -9.27 10.20 -2.75
C VAL A 240 -8.04 9.97 -3.62
N THR A 241 -8.09 8.96 -4.51
CA THR A 241 -7.07 8.72 -5.53
C THR A 241 -7.74 8.80 -6.91
N PRO A 242 -7.85 10.00 -7.50
CA PRO A 242 -8.50 10.20 -8.79
C PRO A 242 -7.92 9.28 -9.87
N GLU A 243 -8.74 8.96 -10.90
CA GLU A 243 -8.40 7.96 -11.93
C GLU A 243 -7.02 8.18 -12.60
N TYR A 244 -6.57 9.44 -12.68
CA TYR A 244 -5.27 9.76 -13.27
C TYR A 244 -4.10 9.15 -12.51
N MET A 245 -4.23 8.91 -11.20
CA MET A 245 -3.15 8.29 -10.42
C MET A 245 -2.90 6.85 -10.85
N GLY A 246 -3.94 6.05 -11.04
CA GLY A 246 -3.81 4.72 -11.63
C GLY A 246 -3.25 4.76 -13.06
N GLN A 247 -3.67 5.75 -13.86
CA GLN A 247 -3.14 5.96 -15.20
C GLN A 247 -1.65 6.32 -15.19
N ASN A 248 -1.20 7.19 -14.28
CA ASN A 248 0.22 7.56 -14.15
C ASN A 248 1.10 6.33 -13.86
N LEU A 249 0.67 5.46 -12.94
CA LEU A 249 1.38 4.22 -12.66
C LEU A 249 1.39 3.28 -13.87
N TYR A 250 0.23 3.13 -14.54
CA TYR A 250 0.14 2.33 -15.75
C TYR A 250 1.09 2.80 -16.85
N ASP A 251 1.16 4.11 -17.08
CA ASP A 251 2.01 4.70 -18.12
C ASP A 251 3.50 4.56 -17.80
N ALA A 252 3.87 4.57 -16.51
CA ALA A 252 5.25 4.40 -16.06
C ALA A 252 5.81 2.98 -16.28
N ILE A 253 4.95 1.95 -16.31
CA ILE A 253 5.37 0.56 -16.52
C ILE A 253 5.88 0.41 -17.97
N PRO A 254 7.13 -0.07 -18.19
CA PRO A 254 7.78 -0.02 -19.51
C PRO A 254 7.42 -1.18 -20.46
N HIS A 255 6.66 -2.18 -20.01
CA HIS A 255 6.34 -3.40 -20.77
C HIS A 255 4.82 -3.55 -21.03
N ASP A 256 4.45 -4.51 -21.91
CA ASP A 256 3.06 -4.74 -22.32
C ASP A 256 2.29 -5.72 -21.42
N GLN A 257 2.95 -6.34 -20.45
CA GLN A 257 2.31 -7.23 -19.48
C GLN A 257 1.66 -6.40 -18.35
N LYS A 258 0.78 -5.49 -18.74
CA LYS A 258 0.06 -4.58 -17.83
C LYS A 258 -1.37 -4.44 -18.26
N GLU A 259 -2.27 -4.31 -17.29
CA GLU A 259 -3.70 -4.06 -17.53
C GLU A 259 -4.19 -2.95 -16.59
N LEU A 260 -5.11 -2.12 -17.06
CA LEU A 260 -5.78 -1.08 -16.29
C LEU A 260 -7.29 -1.32 -16.38
N VAL A 261 -7.95 -1.46 -15.24
CA VAL A 261 -9.39 -1.63 -15.13
C VAL A 261 -9.96 -0.41 -14.42
N THR A 262 -10.85 0.33 -15.10
CA THR A 262 -11.46 1.54 -14.55
C THR A 262 -12.93 1.31 -14.24
N SER A 263 -13.31 1.38 -12.95
CA SER A 263 -14.71 1.48 -12.55
C SER A 263 -15.29 2.85 -12.91
N THR A 264 -16.59 2.91 -13.17
CA THR A 264 -17.27 4.18 -13.43
C THR A 264 -18.00 4.74 -12.22
N SER A 265 -18.20 3.95 -11.18
CA SER A 265 -19.14 4.27 -10.10
C SER A 265 -18.69 3.91 -8.70
N SER A 266 -17.70 3.03 -8.54
CA SER A 266 -17.23 2.62 -7.21
C SER A 266 -16.44 3.72 -6.54
N PRO A 267 -16.73 4.10 -5.28
CA PRO A 267 -15.86 4.96 -4.48
C PRO A 267 -14.47 4.35 -4.25
N HIS A 268 -13.62 5.10 -3.55
CA HIS A 268 -12.26 4.69 -3.21
C HIS A 268 -12.20 3.31 -2.56
N VAL A 269 -11.40 2.40 -3.13
CA VAL A 269 -11.18 1.01 -2.70
C VAL A 269 -12.44 0.18 -2.45
N GLU A 270 -13.53 0.45 -3.19
CA GLU A 270 -14.79 -0.29 -3.07
C GLU A 270 -15.15 -1.15 -4.29
N ILE A 271 -14.29 -1.25 -5.30
CA ILE A 271 -14.54 -2.05 -6.50
C ILE A 271 -14.76 -3.53 -6.14
N HIS A 272 -13.94 -4.05 -5.24
CA HIS A 272 -14.03 -5.45 -4.77
C HIS A 272 -15.30 -5.75 -3.96
N VAL A 273 -16.06 -4.75 -3.53
CA VAL A 273 -17.36 -4.89 -2.84
C VAL A 273 -18.51 -4.64 -3.80
N LEU A 274 -18.51 -3.48 -4.46
CA LEU A 274 -19.66 -3.02 -5.26
C LEU A 274 -19.69 -3.62 -6.67
N GLU A 275 -18.54 -3.95 -7.22
CA GLU A 275 -18.37 -4.54 -8.55
C GLU A 275 -17.55 -5.85 -8.46
N ARG A 276 -17.89 -6.69 -7.49
CA ARG A 276 -17.13 -7.90 -7.14
C ARG A 276 -16.84 -8.83 -8.31
N ASP A 277 -17.84 -9.06 -9.17
CA ASP A 277 -17.66 -9.93 -10.33
C ASP A 277 -16.65 -9.31 -11.32
N LEU A 278 -16.77 -8.01 -11.62
CA LEU A 278 -15.78 -7.30 -12.44
C LEU A 278 -14.37 -7.43 -11.86
N TYR A 279 -14.25 -7.23 -10.56
CA TYR A 279 -12.95 -7.30 -9.86
C TYR A 279 -12.35 -8.69 -9.96
N LYS A 280 -13.09 -9.71 -9.56
CA LYS A 280 -12.66 -11.11 -9.58
C LYS A 280 -12.33 -11.61 -10.99
N ASP A 281 -13.21 -11.35 -11.97
CA ASP A 281 -13.01 -11.79 -13.35
C ASP A 281 -11.80 -11.11 -14.01
N SER A 282 -11.55 -9.84 -13.69
CA SER A 282 -10.37 -9.12 -14.18
C SER A 282 -9.08 -9.73 -13.62
N ILE A 283 -9.03 -10.04 -12.32
CA ILE A 283 -7.88 -10.71 -11.70
C ILE A 283 -7.70 -12.11 -12.32
N ALA A 284 -8.75 -12.91 -12.40
CA ALA A 284 -8.68 -14.26 -12.96
C ALA A 284 -8.16 -14.25 -14.40
N LYS A 285 -8.67 -13.34 -15.23
CA LYS A 285 -8.24 -13.16 -16.61
C LYS A 285 -6.77 -12.76 -16.70
N PHE A 286 -6.34 -11.77 -15.89
CA PHE A 286 -4.95 -11.31 -15.82
C PHE A 286 -4.00 -12.45 -15.43
N LEU A 287 -4.29 -13.16 -14.35
CA LEU A 287 -3.48 -14.28 -13.85
C LEU A 287 -3.43 -15.48 -14.83
N SER A 288 -4.46 -15.64 -15.67
CA SER A 288 -4.48 -16.70 -16.69
C SER A 288 -3.70 -16.34 -17.95
N LYS A 289 -3.42 -15.05 -18.16
CA LYS A 289 -2.76 -14.52 -19.34
C LYS A 289 -1.23 -14.44 -19.18
N TYR A 290 -0.77 -14.18 -17.99
CA TYR A 290 0.64 -13.96 -17.68
C TYR A 290 1.15 -14.99 -16.65
#